data_5f1009f58f412d4deeeeec56ad1ac910
#
_entry.id   5f1009f58f412d4deeeeec56ad1ac910
#
_cell.length_a   1.000
_cell.length_b   1.000
_cell.length_c   1.000
_cell.angle_alpha   90.00
_cell.angle_beta   90.00
_cell.angle_gamma   90.00
#
_symmetry.space_group_name_H-M   'P 1'
#
loop_
_entity.id
_entity.type
_entity.pdbx_description
1 polymer ?
#
loop_
_entity_poly.entity_id
_entity_poly.type
_entity_poly.pdbx_seq_one_letter_code
_entity_poly.pdbx_strand_id
1 'polypeptide(L)'
;MGSEMCIRDRNTGGKICFAQSKPVLQSPKKGDREARLFVTFRPTDKISDEVSTTSGYEYNSQNSIIASSGKSKYKFDIAQEDFAWISSNKIEKRIIKKMKKASRIMVTAYNKSGSQTIDHYSLMGFTKAYNSAKKNCT
;
A
#
# COMPACT_ATOMS: atom_id res chain seq x y z
N MET A 1 -3.89 0.96 11.84
CA MET A 1 -4.00 2.42 12.03
C MET A 1 -3.20 3.14 10.95
N GLY A 2 -3.81 4.13 10.31
CA GLY A 2 -3.14 4.90 9.25
C GLY A 2 -2.42 6.13 9.82
N SER A 3 -1.28 6.45 9.25
CA SER A 3 -0.55 7.68 9.56
C SER A 3 -0.15 8.38 8.27
N GLU A 4 0.02 9.69 8.36
CA GLU A 4 0.42 10.52 7.24
C GLU A 4 1.84 11.02 7.45
N MET A 5 2.61 11.09 6.36
CA MET A 5 3.97 11.63 6.40
C MET A 5 4.27 12.34 5.09
N CYS A 6 5.00 13.45 5.18
CA CYS A 6 5.51 14.14 4.00
C CYS A 6 7.03 14.22 4.10
N ILE A 7 7.68 13.96 2.98
CA ILE A 7 9.14 14.06 2.88
C ILE A 7 9.49 14.87 1.64
N ARG A 8 10.76 15.29 1.54
CA ARG A 8 11.26 15.96 0.37
C ARG A 8 12.12 14.99 -0.43
N ASP A 9 11.81 14.88 -1.73
CA ASP A 9 12.56 14.03 -2.64
C ASP A 9 13.97 14.61 -2.84
N ARG A 10 14.98 13.81 -2.58
CA ARG A 10 16.38 14.24 -2.73
C ARG A 10 16.77 14.53 -4.18
N ASN A 11 16.14 13.82 -5.12
CA ASN A 11 16.49 13.95 -6.55
C ASN A 11 15.85 15.16 -7.19
N THR A 12 14.60 15.46 -6.85
CA THR A 12 13.84 16.54 -7.48
C THR A 12 13.66 17.74 -6.57
N GLY A 13 13.89 17.61 -5.27
CA GLY A 13 13.57 18.62 -4.28
C GLY A 13 12.08 18.76 -4.03
N GLY A 14 11.26 17.98 -4.71
CA GLY A 14 9.82 18.02 -4.59
C GLY A 14 9.30 17.36 -3.32
N LYS A 15 8.08 17.71 -2.96
CA LYS A 15 7.42 17.17 -1.79
C LYS A 15 6.72 15.84 -2.13
N ILE A 16 6.85 14.86 -1.27
CA ILE A 16 6.17 13.56 -1.38
C ILE A 16 5.39 13.35 -0.11
N CYS A 17 4.09 13.12 -0.22
CA CYS A 17 3.24 12.86 0.93
C CYS A 17 2.55 11.51 0.76
N PHE A 18 2.42 10.78 1.85
CA PHE A 18 1.78 9.47 1.79
C PHE A 18 1.04 9.17 3.08
N ALA A 19 -0.04 8.41 2.92
CA ALA A 19 -0.71 7.73 4.02
C ALA A 19 -0.15 6.32 4.07
N GLN A 20 0.21 5.85 5.26
CA GLN A 20 0.73 4.50 5.41
C GLN A 20 0.00 3.76 6.51
N SER A 21 -0.06 2.45 6.37
CA SER A 21 -0.61 1.55 7.37
C SER A 21 0.39 0.45 7.68
N LYS A 22 0.47 0.11 8.97
CA LYS A 22 1.22 -1.05 9.43
C LYS A 22 0.23 -2.17 9.69
N PRO A 23 0.59 -3.43 9.42
CA PRO A 23 -0.34 -4.51 9.69
C PRO A 23 -0.62 -4.67 11.18
N VAL A 24 -1.86 -4.99 11.51
CA VAL A 24 -2.26 -5.28 12.90
C VAL A 24 -2.17 -6.77 13.19
N LEU A 25 -2.10 -7.59 12.16
CA LEU A 25 -1.93 -9.02 12.26
C LEU A 25 -1.18 -9.52 11.04
N GLN A 26 -0.18 -10.35 11.26
CA GLN A 26 0.62 -10.94 10.19
C GLN A 26 0.60 -12.45 10.30
N SER A 27 0.44 -13.14 9.17
CA SER A 27 0.45 -14.60 9.10
C SER A 27 1.44 -15.05 8.03
N PRO A 28 2.39 -15.93 8.34
CA PRO A 28 2.73 -16.42 9.67
C PRO A 28 3.39 -15.37 10.55
N LYS A 29 3.34 -15.55 11.84
CA LYS A 29 3.89 -14.63 12.83
C LYS A 29 5.39 -14.77 13.03
N LYS A 30 6.12 -15.23 12.05
CA LYS A 30 7.56 -15.44 12.16
C LYS A 30 8.34 -14.21 11.79
N GLY A 31 9.19 -13.75 12.71
CA GLY A 31 10.15 -12.68 12.44
C GLY A 31 9.54 -11.30 12.39
N ASP A 32 10.41 -10.33 12.12
CA ASP A 32 10.04 -8.92 12.05
C ASP A 32 9.91 -8.50 10.58
N ARG A 33 8.84 -8.96 9.93
CA ARG A 33 8.57 -8.53 8.56
C ARG A 33 8.02 -7.11 8.58
N GLU A 34 8.68 -6.22 7.87
CA GLU A 34 8.24 -4.83 7.77
C GLU A 34 7.29 -4.63 6.60
N ALA A 35 6.07 -5.15 6.75
CA ALA A 35 5.01 -4.94 5.78
C ALA A 35 4.38 -3.56 5.95
N ARG A 36 4.03 -2.93 4.82
CA ARG A 36 3.40 -1.59 4.80
C ARG A 36 2.49 -1.49 3.60
N LEU A 37 1.46 -0.67 3.75
CA LEU A 37 0.55 -0.32 2.67
C LEU A 37 0.54 1.20 2.56
N PHE A 38 0.74 1.73 1.34
CA PHE A 38 0.88 3.17 1.09
C PHE A 38 -0.11 3.69 0.07
N VAL A 39 -0.55 4.93 0.27
CA VAL A 39 -1.14 5.74 -0.79
C VAL A 39 -0.32 7.03 -0.87
N THR A 40 0.28 7.29 -2.01
CA THR A 40 1.32 8.31 -2.17
C THR A 40 0.92 9.38 -3.18
N PHE A 41 1.34 10.61 -2.89
CA PHE A 41 1.18 11.78 -3.76
C PHE A 41 2.56 12.34 -4.07
N ARG A 42 2.88 12.48 -5.36
CA ARG A 42 4.15 13.03 -5.86
C ARG A 42 3.85 14.14 -6.85
N PRO A 43 3.50 15.36 -6.37
CA PRO A 43 3.06 16.43 -7.28
C PRO A 43 4.08 16.82 -8.34
N THR A 44 5.38 16.79 -8.01
CA THR A 44 6.44 17.09 -8.97
C THR A 44 6.41 16.13 -10.16
N ASP A 45 6.07 14.88 -9.92
CA ASP A 45 5.97 13.85 -10.97
C ASP A 45 4.55 13.72 -11.52
N LYS A 46 3.63 14.58 -11.09
CA LYS A 46 2.21 14.55 -11.46
C LYS A 46 1.55 13.21 -11.11
N ILE A 47 1.97 12.63 -9.99
CA ILE A 47 1.42 11.37 -9.50
C ILE A 47 0.53 11.64 -8.28
N SER A 48 -0.67 11.08 -8.32
CA SER A 48 -1.61 11.11 -7.19
C SER A 48 -2.25 9.75 -7.05
N ASP A 49 -2.65 9.42 -5.82
CA ASP A 49 -3.35 8.15 -5.53
C ASP A 49 -2.53 6.92 -5.91
N GLU A 50 -1.21 6.98 -5.80
CA GLU A 50 -0.34 5.82 -6.07
C GLU A 50 -0.45 4.82 -4.92
N VAL A 51 -0.99 3.64 -5.21
CA VAL A 51 -1.15 2.59 -4.21
C VAL A 51 0.00 1.60 -4.34
N SER A 52 0.73 1.42 -3.25
CA SER A 52 1.87 0.51 -3.22
C SER A 52 1.91 -0.26 -1.91
N THR A 53 2.63 -1.37 -1.92
CA THR A 53 2.76 -2.21 -0.75
C THR A 53 4.13 -2.88 -0.72
N THR A 54 4.61 -3.18 0.47
CA THR A 54 5.72 -4.09 0.66
C THR A 54 5.32 -5.11 1.72
N SER A 55 5.74 -6.35 1.51
CA SER A 55 5.50 -7.42 2.49
C SER A 55 6.74 -7.70 3.32
N GLY A 56 7.81 -6.91 3.11
CA GLY A 56 9.06 -7.04 3.84
C GLY A 56 9.99 -8.11 3.29
N TYR A 57 9.76 -8.52 2.05
CA TYR A 57 10.61 -9.50 1.35
C TYR A 57 10.52 -9.29 -0.15
N GLU A 58 11.44 -9.90 -0.88
CA GLU A 58 11.42 -9.88 -2.33
C GLU A 58 10.34 -10.80 -2.86
N TYR A 59 9.48 -10.29 -3.73
CA TYR A 59 8.31 -11.02 -4.22
C TYR A 59 8.67 -12.13 -5.21
N ASN A 60 7.84 -13.16 -5.21
CA ASN A 60 7.89 -14.25 -6.18
C ASN A 60 7.12 -13.81 -7.43
N SER A 61 7.78 -13.83 -8.60
CA SER A 61 7.16 -13.40 -9.85
C SER A 61 6.08 -14.36 -10.37
N GLN A 62 6.00 -15.56 -9.83
CA GLN A 62 5.04 -16.59 -10.27
C GLN A 62 3.67 -16.46 -9.61
N ASN A 63 3.56 -15.66 -8.57
CA ASN A 63 2.32 -15.56 -7.78
C ASN A 63 1.82 -14.13 -7.74
N SER A 64 0.50 -14.00 -7.78
CA SER A 64 -0.15 -12.69 -7.72
C SER A 64 -0.14 -12.11 -6.31
N ILE A 65 -0.05 -10.79 -6.22
CA ILE A 65 -0.16 -10.04 -4.97
C ILE A 65 -1.56 -9.42 -4.96
N ILE A 66 -2.37 -9.80 -3.99
CA ILE A 66 -3.79 -9.44 -3.96
C ILE A 66 -4.13 -8.72 -2.66
N ALA A 67 -4.76 -7.56 -2.79
CA ALA A 67 -5.42 -6.89 -1.66
C ALA A 67 -6.89 -7.27 -1.70
N SER A 68 -7.44 -7.69 -0.57
CA SER A 68 -8.85 -8.06 -0.51
C SER A 68 -9.53 -7.43 0.69
N SER A 69 -10.78 -7.00 0.48
CA SER A 69 -11.64 -6.46 1.54
C SER A 69 -13.06 -6.91 1.23
N GLY A 70 -13.58 -7.78 2.11
CA GLY A 70 -14.85 -8.45 1.85
C GLY A 70 -14.76 -9.27 0.57
N LYS A 71 -15.66 -9.00 -0.38
CA LYS A 71 -15.67 -9.69 -1.68
C LYS A 71 -14.84 -8.97 -2.74
N SER A 72 -14.33 -7.80 -2.43
CA SER A 72 -13.55 -7.00 -3.39
C SER A 72 -12.09 -7.43 -3.37
N LYS A 73 -11.52 -7.59 -4.56
CA LYS A 73 -10.11 -7.98 -4.72
C LYS A 73 -9.44 -7.04 -5.72
N TYR A 74 -8.20 -6.69 -5.40
CA TYR A 74 -7.40 -5.78 -6.24
C TYR A 74 -6.01 -6.37 -6.39
N LYS A 75 -5.52 -6.42 -7.62
CA LYS A 75 -4.21 -7.00 -7.92
C LYS A 75 -3.15 -5.90 -8.01
N PHE A 76 -2.01 -6.12 -7.34
CA PHE A 76 -0.82 -5.30 -7.54
C PHE A 76 -0.04 -5.94 -8.69
N ASP A 77 -0.21 -5.39 -9.88
CA ASP A 77 0.25 -6.01 -11.13
C ASP A 77 1.69 -5.66 -11.51
N ILE A 78 2.32 -4.75 -10.79
CA ILE A 78 3.73 -4.42 -10.98
C ILE A 78 4.47 -4.75 -9.68
N ALA A 79 5.50 -5.59 -9.77
CA ALA A 79 6.35 -5.90 -8.63
C ALA A 79 7.80 -5.75 -9.04
N GLN A 80 8.58 -5.07 -8.21
CA GLN A 80 10.00 -4.90 -8.42
C GLN A 80 10.69 -5.03 -7.05
N GLU A 81 11.53 -6.03 -6.91
CA GLU A 81 12.20 -6.34 -5.65
C GLU A 81 11.17 -6.57 -4.53
N ASP A 82 11.16 -5.73 -3.51
CA ASP A 82 10.28 -5.88 -2.35
C ASP A 82 9.08 -4.93 -2.37
N PHE A 83 8.84 -4.24 -3.48
CA PHE A 83 7.68 -3.36 -3.62
C PHE A 83 6.77 -3.80 -4.75
N ALA A 84 5.48 -3.50 -4.59
CA ALA A 84 4.47 -3.77 -5.61
C ALA A 84 3.54 -2.57 -5.75
N TRP A 85 3.07 -2.35 -6.97
CA TRP A 85 2.21 -1.23 -7.31
C TRP A 85 1.04 -1.68 -8.15
N ILE A 86 0.01 -0.83 -8.19
CA ILE A 86 -1.11 -0.97 -9.12
C ILE A 86 -0.83 -0.02 -10.28
N SER A 87 -0.78 -0.56 -11.52
CA SER A 87 -0.46 0.25 -12.69
C SER A 87 -1.62 1.13 -13.16
N SER A 88 -2.86 0.73 -12.88
CA SER A 88 -4.05 1.44 -13.34
C SER A 88 -4.53 2.45 -12.32
N ASN A 89 -4.54 3.73 -12.68
CA ASN A 89 -5.06 4.77 -11.79
C ASN A 89 -6.56 4.59 -11.52
N LYS A 90 -7.28 4.01 -12.47
CA LYS A 90 -8.69 3.66 -12.29
C LYS A 90 -8.89 2.64 -11.16
N ILE A 91 -8.04 1.61 -11.14
CA ILE A 91 -8.08 0.60 -10.08
C ILE A 91 -7.63 1.20 -8.74
N GLU A 92 -6.62 2.07 -8.77
CA GLU A 92 -6.17 2.75 -7.56
C GLU A 92 -7.31 3.57 -6.93
N LYS A 93 -8.07 4.27 -7.75
CA LYS A 93 -9.23 5.03 -7.24
C LYS A 93 -10.29 4.12 -6.63
N ARG A 94 -10.47 2.93 -7.19
CA ARG A 94 -11.43 1.95 -6.66
C ARG A 94 -10.98 1.38 -5.31
N ILE A 95 -9.71 1.02 -5.19
CA ILE A 95 -9.21 0.47 -3.92
C ILE A 95 -9.24 1.55 -2.83
N ILE A 96 -8.87 2.79 -3.16
CA ILE A 96 -8.92 3.91 -2.20
C ILE A 96 -10.35 4.14 -1.72
N LYS A 97 -11.31 4.13 -2.64
CA LYS A 97 -12.72 4.29 -2.29
C LYS A 97 -13.17 3.19 -1.32
N LYS A 98 -12.74 1.95 -1.57
CA LYS A 98 -13.03 0.83 -0.67
C LYS A 98 -12.36 1.03 0.69
N MET A 99 -11.11 1.46 0.69
CA MET A 99 -10.35 1.69 1.93
C MET A 99 -10.97 2.78 2.82
N LYS A 100 -11.65 3.75 2.22
CA LYS A 100 -12.34 4.80 2.98
C LYS A 100 -13.60 4.28 3.67
N LYS A 101 -14.19 3.20 3.18
CA LYS A 101 -15.47 2.67 3.68
C LYS A 101 -15.31 1.42 4.52
N ALA A 102 -14.32 0.59 4.22
CA ALA A 102 -14.14 -0.69 4.88
C ALA A 102 -13.37 -0.52 6.20
N SER A 103 -13.48 -1.51 7.07
CA SER A 103 -12.75 -1.51 8.34
C SER A 103 -11.40 -2.20 8.24
N ARG A 104 -11.24 -3.11 7.28
CA ARG A 104 -10.00 -3.90 7.11
C ARG A 104 -9.72 -4.21 5.66
N ILE A 105 -8.43 -4.39 5.37
CA ILE A 105 -7.97 -4.89 4.08
C ILE A 105 -6.82 -5.88 4.34
N MET A 106 -6.77 -6.96 3.56
CA MET A 106 -5.71 -7.96 3.66
C MET A 106 -4.87 -7.94 2.41
N VAL A 107 -3.55 -8.08 2.57
CA VAL A 107 -2.64 -8.25 1.44
C VAL A 107 -2.04 -9.65 1.50
N THR A 108 -2.30 -10.42 0.45
CA THR A 108 -1.77 -11.77 0.29
C THR A 108 -0.65 -11.73 -0.74
N ALA A 109 0.51 -12.25 -0.38
CA ALA A 109 1.67 -12.25 -1.24
C ALA A 109 2.50 -13.51 -1.01
N TYR A 110 3.50 -13.71 -1.86
CA TYR A 110 4.36 -14.90 -1.81
C TYR A 110 5.81 -14.47 -1.91
N ASN A 111 6.66 -15.02 -1.06
CA ASN A 111 8.09 -14.75 -1.12
C ASN A 111 8.77 -15.61 -2.20
N LYS A 112 10.07 -15.46 -2.38
CA LYS A 112 10.81 -16.16 -3.43
C LYS A 112 10.80 -17.67 -3.30
N SER A 113 10.67 -18.18 -2.09
CA SER A 113 10.56 -19.62 -1.87
C SER A 113 9.16 -20.16 -2.09
N GLY A 114 8.19 -19.29 -2.41
CA GLY A 114 6.80 -19.68 -2.65
C GLY A 114 5.94 -19.73 -1.40
N SER A 115 6.44 -19.25 -0.27
CA SER A 115 5.67 -19.22 0.97
C SER A 115 4.70 -18.03 0.96
N GLN A 116 3.46 -18.30 1.33
CA GLN A 116 2.40 -17.31 1.39
C GLN A 116 2.45 -16.53 2.70
N THR A 117 2.23 -15.22 2.59
CA THR A 117 1.99 -14.37 3.74
C THR A 117 0.68 -13.64 3.58
N ILE A 118 0.03 -13.35 4.69
CA ILE A 118 -1.20 -12.55 4.72
C ILE A 118 -1.02 -11.48 5.79
N ASP A 119 -1.13 -10.23 5.36
CA ASP A 119 -1.04 -9.09 6.27
C ASP A 119 -2.39 -8.41 6.36
N HIS A 120 -2.89 -8.26 7.59
CA HIS A 120 -4.17 -7.62 7.86
C HIS A 120 -3.93 -6.17 8.29
N TYR A 121 -4.54 -5.24 7.59
CA TYR A 121 -4.43 -3.82 7.88
C TYR A 121 -5.76 -3.30 8.40
N SER A 122 -5.72 -2.57 9.52
CA SER A 122 -6.87 -1.81 9.98
C SER A 122 -6.97 -0.54 9.15
N LEU A 123 -8.16 -0.21 8.70
CA LEU A 123 -8.42 1.01 7.93
C LEU A 123 -8.94 2.15 8.82
N MET A 124 -8.93 1.95 10.13
CA MET A 124 -9.27 3.00 11.07
C MET A 124 -8.28 4.16 10.92
N GLY A 125 -8.78 5.37 10.72
CA GLY A 125 -7.94 6.55 10.52
C GLY A 125 -7.39 6.71 9.11
N PHE A 126 -7.66 5.77 8.21
CA PHE A 126 -7.15 5.86 6.83
C PHE A 126 -7.66 7.11 6.10
N THR A 127 -8.96 7.37 6.14
CA THR A 127 -9.55 8.52 5.43
C THR A 127 -8.92 9.83 5.89
N LYS A 128 -8.72 9.99 7.19
CA LYS A 128 -8.08 11.19 7.75
C LYS A 128 -6.63 11.33 7.27
N ALA A 129 -5.87 10.24 7.32
CA ALA A 129 -4.47 10.24 6.86
C ALA A 129 -4.38 10.51 5.35
N TYR A 130 -5.26 9.91 4.56
CA TYR A 130 -5.32 10.12 3.12
C TYR A 130 -5.63 11.58 2.80
N ASN A 131 -6.67 12.15 3.42
CA ASN A 131 -7.05 13.54 3.18
C ASN A 131 -5.94 14.52 3.59
N SER A 132 -5.24 14.22 4.67
CA SER A 132 -4.12 15.05 5.14
C SER A 132 -2.96 15.00 4.15
N ALA A 133 -2.59 13.81 3.68
CA ALA A 133 -1.51 13.67 2.69
C ALA A 133 -1.87 14.37 1.38
N LYS A 134 -3.10 14.22 0.92
CA LYS A 134 -3.57 14.87 -0.30
C LYS A 134 -3.52 16.39 -0.17
N LYS A 135 -4.01 16.93 0.94
CA LYS A 135 -4.01 18.37 1.20
C LYS A 135 -2.59 18.94 1.22
N ASN A 136 -1.66 18.23 1.84
CA ASN A 136 -0.29 18.70 1.99
C ASN A 136 0.53 18.60 0.71
N CYS A 137 0.03 17.88 -0.29
CA CYS A 137 0.69 17.69 -1.58
C CYS A 137 -0.13 18.20 -2.78
N THR A 138 -1.00 19.15 -2.55
CA THR A 138 -1.75 19.78 -3.66
C THR A 138 -1.50 21.27 -3.75
#